data_9cb490133be15726f8182ea4e8d633c2
#
_entry.id   9cb490133be15726f8182ea4e8d633c2
#
_cell.length_a   1.000
_cell.length_b   1.000
_cell.length_c   1.000
_cell.angle_alpha   90.00
_cell.angle_beta   90.00
_cell.angle_gamma   90.00
#
_symmetry.space_group_name_H-M   'P 1'
#
loop_
_entity.id
_entity.type
_entity.pdbx_description
1 polymer ?
#
loop_
_entity_poly.entity_id
_entity_poly.type
_entity_poly.pdbx_seq_one_letter_code
_entity_poly.pdbx_strand_id
1 'polypeptide(L)'
;MLLLTEHYWFFNGGRQIPEADVNDPEYADLYGPAAGITRDMSDIYDNPPTEEHMQDWLVRTCEIVDKYQPSIVYFDWWIQQYAWKPYLRKFAAYYYNRSAQWGKETAIDAKFDAYVYGSAVNDLERGQLDHITPDLWQNDTSVAKNSWGYTIGNDYKKPSDVVLDLIDVVSKNGALLLNIGPKPDGTIPEEDAHILREMGKWLKVNGEAIYGTRYWKIFGEGPTVVPEGHFTDTYDKHFTSEDIRFTRKSNHIYATVLHWPEDGEIHIKALGNDMKLLKSTIRDIEILGTDLHPAFARNKELDISCGRGVIEAGDMPVVLKITVE
;
A
#
# COMPACT_ATOMS: atom_id res chain seq x y z
N MET A 1 -0.18 3.57 14.25
CA MET A 1 0.46 2.34 13.75
C MET A 1 1.67 2.06 14.62
N LEU A 2 1.90 0.84 15.02
CA LEU A 2 3.05 0.40 15.79
C LEU A 2 3.78 -0.65 14.95
N LEU A 3 5.05 -0.39 14.66
CA LEU A 3 5.93 -1.34 13.98
C LEU A 3 6.73 -2.10 15.04
N LEU A 4 6.64 -3.41 15.02
CA LEU A 4 7.38 -4.31 15.89
C LEU A 4 8.20 -5.25 15.02
N THR A 5 9.50 -5.15 15.14
CA THR A 5 10.46 -6.00 14.45
C THR A 5 11.10 -6.99 15.42
N GLU A 6 11.50 -8.15 14.94
CA GLU A 6 12.22 -9.11 15.74
C GLU A 6 13.71 -8.75 15.77
N HIS A 7 14.11 -7.97 16.72
CA HIS A 7 15.54 -7.66 16.94
C HIS A 7 16.39 -8.92 17.03
N TYR A 8 15.84 -9.97 17.59
CA TYR A 8 16.52 -11.25 17.75
C TYR A 8 17.09 -11.82 16.44
N TRP A 9 16.34 -11.68 15.34
CA TRP A 9 16.71 -12.27 14.06
C TRP A 9 17.71 -11.40 13.29
N PHE A 10 17.47 -10.12 13.27
CA PHE A 10 18.27 -9.15 12.52
C PHE A 10 19.70 -9.02 13.04
N PHE A 11 19.91 -9.17 14.36
CA PHE A 11 21.22 -9.01 15.01
C PHE A 11 22.04 -10.30 15.03
N ASN A 12 21.54 -11.38 14.49
CA ASN A 12 22.31 -12.60 14.29
C ASN A 12 23.60 -12.35 13.51
N GLY A 13 23.55 -11.54 12.44
CA GLY A 13 24.72 -11.10 11.67
C GLY A 13 25.71 -10.26 12.49
N GLY A 14 25.25 -9.48 13.45
CA GLY A 14 26.08 -8.67 14.33
C GLY A 14 27.03 -9.48 15.21
N ARG A 15 26.72 -10.76 15.49
CA ARG A 15 27.64 -11.66 16.20
C ARG A 15 28.97 -11.88 15.51
N GLN A 16 29.00 -11.74 14.20
CA GLN A 16 30.23 -11.89 13.40
C GLN A 16 31.11 -10.64 13.45
N ILE A 17 30.61 -9.57 14.04
CA ILE A 17 31.30 -8.30 14.25
C ILE A 17 31.62 -8.19 15.75
N PRO A 18 32.86 -8.44 16.21
CA PRO A 18 33.19 -8.50 17.63
C PRO A 18 32.85 -7.22 18.41
N GLU A 19 32.88 -6.07 17.74
CA GLU A 19 32.61 -4.74 18.32
C GLU A 19 31.11 -4.39 18.36
N ALA A 20 30.22 -5.26 17.86
CA ALA A 20 28.79 -4.99 17.87
C ALA A 20 28.20 -5.15 19.27
N ASP A 21 27.29 -4.25 19.65
CA ASP A 21 26.62 -4.22 20.96
C ASP A 21 25.90 -5.54 21.32
N VAL A 22 25.43 -6.27 20.30
CA VAL A 22 24.78 -7.58 20.48
C VAL A 22 25.68 -8.61 21.16
N ASN A 23 27.00 -8.39 21.16
CA ASN A 23 28.00 -9.24 21.83
C ASN A 23 28.35 -8.74 23.24
N ASP A 24 27.91 -7.55 23.62
CA ASP A 24 28.22 -6.95 24.91
C ASP A 24 27.21 -7.44 25.98
N PRO A 25 27.67 -8.08 27.06
CA PRO A 25 26.81 -8.53 28.15
C PRO A 25 25.98 -7.42 28.81
N GLU A 26 26.41 -6.17 28.75
CA GLU A 26 25.69 -5.00 29.28
C GLU A 26 24.34 -4.81 28.57
N TYR A 27 24.25 -5.19 27.29
CA TYR A 27 23.04 -5.04 26.49
C TYR A 27 22.25 -6.35 26.30
N ALA A 28 22.63 -7.41 27.03
CA ALA A 28 21.98 -8.73 26.91
C ALA A 28 20.45 -8.70 27.13
N ASP A 29 19.99 -7.85 28.05
CA ASP A 29 18.55 -7.67 28.32
C ASP A 29 17.80 -7.00 27.18
N LEU A 30 18.51 -6.21 26.34
CA LEU A 30 17.92 -5.55 25.17
C LEU A 30 17.80 -6.52 23.99
N TYR A 31 18.86 -7.27 23.73
CA TYR A 31 18.96 -8.11 22.52
C TYR A 31 18.49 -9.55 22.76
N GLY A 32 18.50 -10.02 24.00
CA GLY A 32 18.29 -11.44 24.34
C GLY A 32 19.46 -12.33 23.88
N PRO A 33 19.31 -13.66 24.00
CA PRO A 33 20.32 -14.59 23.52
C PRO A 33 20.38 -14.54 21.99
N ALA A 34 21.56 -14.34 21.44
CA ALA A 34 21.73 -14.28 20.01
C ALA A 34 21.41 -15.62 19.31
N ALA A 35 20.64 -15.59 18.24
CA ALA A 35 20.30 -16.76 17.43
C ALA A 35 21.52 -17.39 16.74
N GLY A 36 21.39 -18.64 16.29
CA GLY A 36 22.37 -19.26 15.41
C GLY A 36 22.43 -18.60 14.03
N ILE A 37 23.46 -18.90 13.24
CA ILE A 37 23.58 -18.37 11.87
C ILE A 37 22.48 -18.98 11.02
N THR A 38 21.63 -18.12 10.45
CA THR A 38 20.61 -18.53 9.49
C THR A 38 21.27 -18.84 8.15
N ARG A 39 20.94 -20.00 7.60
CA ARG A 39 21.43 -20.46 6.30
C ARG A 39 20.49 -20.13 5.15
N ASP A 40 19.21 -20.18 5.42
CA ASP A 40 18.14 -19.90 4.47
C ASP A 40 17.04 -19.06 5.15
N MET A 41 16.95 -17.81 4.76
CA MET A 41 15.98 -16.87 5.33
C MET A 41 14.53 -17.18 4.92
N SER A 42 14.32 -17.99 3.90
CA SER A 42 13.00 -18.46 3.50
C SER A 42 12.54 -19.71 4.28
N ASP A 43 13.45 -20.39 4.96
CA ASP A 43 13.10 -21.57 5.77
C ASP A 43 12.40 -21.16 7.07
N ILE A 44 11.10 -21.40 7.12
CA ILE A 44 10.24 -21.08 8.27
C ILE A 44 10.58 -21.92 9.52
N TYR A 45 11.45 -22.88 9.42
CA TYR A 45 11.92 -23.73 10.53
C TYR A 45 13.37 -23.47 10.93
N ASP A 46 14.11 -22.67 10.15
CA ASP A 46 15.51 -22.38 10.44
C ASP A 46 15.65 -21.40 11.61
N ASN A 47 16.52 -21.73 12.55
CA ASN A 47 16.89 -20.92 13.71
C ASN A 47 15.71 -20.17 14.38
N PRO A 48 14.69 -20.86 14.90
CA PRO A 48 13.59 -20.21 15.58
C PRO A 48 14.11 -19.48 16.84
N PRO A 49 13.47 -18.36 17.22
CA PRO A 49 13.74 -17.72 18.51
C PRO A 49 13.47 -18.67 19.68
N THR A 50 14.09 -18.37 20.82
CA THR A 50 13.80 -19.13 22.04
C THR A 50 12.36 -18.88 22.53
N GLU A 51 11.82 -19.84 23.26
CA GLU A 51 10.49 -19.67 23.86
C GLU A 51 10.43 -18.47 24.81
N GLU A 52 11.50 -18.22 25.55
CA GLU A 52 11.63 -17.07 26.45
C GLU A 52 11.57 -15.75 25.67
N HIS A 53 12.29 -15.65 24.55
CA HIS A 53 12.23 -14.46 23.69
C HIS A 53 10.82 -14.24 23.13
N MET A 54 10.17 -15.26 22.60
CA MET A 54 8.82 -15.16 22.07
C MET A 54 7.79 -14.78 23.15
N GLN A 55 7.99 -15.26 24.39
CA GLN A 55 7.13 -14.88 25.52
C GLN A 55 7.35 -13.41 25.91
N ASP A 56 8.59 -12.94 25.98
CA ASP A 56 8.92 -11.54 26.25
C ASP A 56 8.37 -10.60 25.15
N TRP A 57 8.55 -10.97 23.90
CA TRP A 57 7.94 -10.25 22.76
C TRP A 57 6.42 -10.12 22.91
N LEU A 58 5.72 -11.20 23.27
CA LEU A 58 4.28 -11.17 23.47
C LEU A 58 3.88 -10.23 24.61
N VAL A 59 4.59 -10.28 25.74
CA VAL A 59 4.32 -9.42 26.91
C VAL A 59 4.52 -7.95 26.56
N ARG A 60 5.65 -7.59 25.94
CA ARG A 60 5.96 -6.22 25.52
C ARG A 60 4.95 -5.69 24.50
N THR A 61 4.55 -6.52 23.55
CA THR A 61 3.55 -6.14 22.53
C THR A 61 2.19 -5.88 23.19
N CYS A 62 1.76 -6.74 24.12
CA CYS A 62 0.51 -6.54 24.86
C CYS A 62 0.56 -5.29 25.74
N GLU A 63 1.69 -5.00 26.40
CA GLU A 63 1.88 -3.78 27.20
C GLU A 63 1.69 -2.53 26.36
N ILE A 64 2.29 -2.48 25.17
CA ILE A 64 2.17 -1.33 24.24
C ILE A 64 0.72 -1.19 23.78
N VAL A 65 0.07 -2.28 23.46
CA VAL A 65 -1.35 -2.30 23.07
C VAL A 65 -2.23 -1.71 24.17
N ASP A 66 -2.03 -2.13 25.42
CA ASP A 66 -2.81 -1.62 26.56
C ASP A 66 -2.56 -0.13 26.83
N LYS A 67 -1.29 0.28 26.72
CA LYS A 67 -0.87 1.64 27.05
C LYS A 67 -1.33 2.67 26.02
N TYR A 68 -1.25 2.32 24.73
CA TYR A 68 -1.48 3.27 23.64
C TYR A 68 -2.76 3.02 22.84
N GLN A 69 -3.39 1.86 22.99
CA GLN A 69 -4.62 1.47 22.29
C GLN A 69 -4.54 1.76 20.76
N PRO A 70 -3.53 1.26 20.06
CA PRO A 70 -3.35 1.55 18.63
C PRO A 70 -4.53 1.00 17.82
N SER A 71 -4.87 1.66 16.70
CA SER A 71 -5.87 1.14 15.76
C SER A 71 -5.29 0.08 14.83
N ILE A 72 -3.97 0.16 14.56
CA ILE A 72 -3.26 -0.80 13.72
C ILE A 72 -1.97 -1.19 14.42
N VAL A 73 -1.69 -2.47 14.48
CA VAL A 73 -0.40 -3.05 14.86
C VAL A 73 0.18 -3.72 13.63
N TYR A 74 1.32 -3.23 13.17
CA TYR A 74 2.01 -3.76 12.00
C TYR A 74 3.23 -4.56 12.43
N PHE A 75 3.32 -5.79 11.95
CA PHE A 75 4.47 -6.66 12.11
C PHE A 75 5.20 -6.81 10.78
N ASP A 76 6.47 -6.49 10.80
CA ASP A 76 7.36 -6.67 9.66
C ASP A 76 7.80 -8.14 9.54
N TRP A 77 8.83 -8.42 8.76
CA TRP A 77 9.45 -9.75 8.61
C TRP A 77 9.87 -10.26 10.01
N TRP A 78 9.88 -11.37 10.28
CA TRP A 78 10.09 -12.77 10.09
C TRP A 78 9.20 -13.56 11.06
N ILE A 79 8.10 -13.00 11.48
CA ILE A 79 7.16 -13.66 12.39
C ILE A 79 6.37 -14.80 11.73
N GLN A 80 6.53 -15.01 10.42
CA GLN A 80 5.91 -16.13 9.71
C GLN A 80 6.50 -17.49 10.10
N GLN A 81 7.66 -17.55 10.77
CA GLN A 81 8.26 -18.81 11.24
C GLN A 81 7.27 -19.62 12.08
N TYR A 82 7.33 -20.93 11.92
CA TYR A 82 6.36 -21.84 12.57
C TYR A 82 6.33 -21.70 14.09
N ALA A 83 7.47 -21.47 14.73
CA ALA A 83 7.58 -21.28 16.17
C ALA A 83 6.77 -20.09 16.70
N TRP A 84 6.58 -19.05 15.89
CA TRP A 84 5.77 -17.87 16.24
C TRP A 84 4.26 -18.12 16.25
N LYS A 85 3.75 -19.07 15.47
CA LYS A 85 2.30 -19.27 15.25
C LYS A 85 1.46 -19.38 16.55
N PRO A 86 1.92 -20.03 17.65
CA PRO A 86 1.19 -20.03 18.93
C PRO A 86 1.11 -18.64 19.58
N TYR A 87 2.17 -17.85 19.48
CA TYR A 87 2.26 -16.51 20.07
C TYR A 87 1.45 -15.50 19.26
N LEU A 88 1.50 -15.57 17.96
CA LEU A 88 0.67 -14.74 17.05
C LEU A 88 -0.82 -14.96 17.30
N ARG A 89 -1.25 -16.20 17.49
CA ARG A 89 -2.65 -16.52 17.87
C ARG A 89 -3.04 -15.93 19.23
N LYS A 90 -2.16 -16.02 20.24
CA LYS A 90 -2.39 -15.41 21.55
C LYS A 90 -2.49 -13.88 21.43
N PHE A 91 -1.58 -13.27 20.67
CA PHE A 91 -1.61 -11.84 20.43
C PHE A 91 -2.89 -11.39 19.71
N ALA A 92 -3.27 -12.05 18.62
CA ALA A 92 -4.50 -11.72 17.89
C ALA A 92 -5.74 -11.82 18.79
N ALA A 93 -5.86 -12.92 19.56
CA ALA A 93 -6.95 -13.07 20.50
C ALA A 93 -6.96 -11.95 21.56
N TYR A 94 -5.80 -11.62 22.12
CA TYR A 94 -5.67 -10.53 23.09
C TYR A 94 -6.09 -9.20 22.49
N TYR A 95 -5.50 -8.80 21.38
CA TYR A 95 -5.70 -7.50 20.75
C TYR A 95 -7.15 -7.29 20.28
N TYR A 96 -7.76 -8.27 19.63
CA TYR A 96 -9.16 -8.16 19.20
C TYR A 96 -10.15 -8.16 20.37
N ASN A 97 -9.86 -8.86 21.48
CA ASN A 97 -10.65 -8.76 22.71
C ASN A 97 -10.52 -7.37 23.34
N ARG A 98 -9.32 -6.76 23.34
CA ARG A 98 -9.12 -5.39 23.80
C ARG A 98 -9.86 -4.39 22.91
N SER A 99 -9.80 -4.57 21.60
CA SER A 99 -10.58 -3.80 20.62
C SER A 99 -12.06 -3.77 20.96
N ALA A 100 -12.64 -4.93 21.21
CA ALA A 100 -14.04 -5.05 21.60
C ALA A 100 -14.35 -4.34 22.95
N GLN A 101 -13.44 -4.43 23.93
CA GLN A 101 -13.58 -3.73 25.21
C GLN A 101 -13.51 -2.21 25.06
N TRP A 102 -12.68 -1.70 24.14
CA TRP A 102 -12.56 -0.26 23.89
C TRP A 102 -13.68 0.28 22.98
N GLY A 103 -14.48 -0.59 22.38
CA GLY A 103 -15.45 -0.20 21.35
C GLY A 103 -14.81 0.44 20.11
N LYS A 104 -13.60 -0.01 19.75
CA LYS A 104 -12.75 0.55 18.71
C LYS A 104 -12.43 -0.49 17.65
N GLU A 105 -12.56 -0.13 16.39
CA GLU A 105 -12.10 -0.99 15.29
C GLU A 105 -10.57 -1.00 15.25
N THR A 106 -10.00 -2.20 15.15
CA THR A 106 -8.55 -2.42 15.08
C THR A 106 -8.20 -3.45 14.02
N ALA A 107 -6.97 -3.40 13.54
CA ALA A 107 -6.43 -4.37 12.59
C ALA A 107 -5.00 -4.76 12.96
N ILE A 108 -4.66 -5.99 12.69
CA ILE A 108 -3.28 -6.47 12.61
C ILE A 108 -2.89 -6.40 11.14
N ASP A 109 -1.69 -5.94 10.88
CA ASP A 109 -1.08 -5.92 9.57
C ASP A 109 0.24 -6.71 9.61
N ALA A 110 0.47 -7.59 8.64
CA ALA A 110 1.65 -8.45 8.65
C ALA A 110 1.99 -8.97 7.25
N LYS A 111 3.26 -9.30 7.07
CA LYS A 111 3.78 -9.85 5.82
C LYS A 111 3.58 -11.36 5.74
N PHE A 112 3.47 -11.85 4.51
CA PHE A 112 3.33 -13.27 4.17
C PHE A 112 2.18 -13.97 4.89
N ASP A 113 2.39 -15.24 5.23
CA ASP A 113 1.44 -16.12 5.91
C ASP A 113 1.61 -16.10 7.44
N ALA A 114 2.10 -14.99 8.03
CA ALA A 114 2.27 -14.87 9.48
C ALA A 114 0.96 -15.19 10.21
N TYR A 115 -0.14 -14.68 9.70
CA TYR A 115 -1.49 -14.92 10.21
C TYR A 115 -2.34 -15.74 9.24
N VAL A 116 -3.41 -16.35 9.77
CA VAL A 116 -4.41 -17.03 8.93
C VAL A 116 -5.16 -16.00 8.09
N TYR A 117 -5.43 -16.36 6.84
CA TYR A 117 -6.19 -15.52 5.91
C TYR A 117 -7.48 -14.97 6.55
N GLY A 118 -7.72 -13.68 6.37
CA GLY A 118 -8.86 -12.94 6.92
C GLY A 118 -8.72 -12.55 8.41
N SER A 119 -7.63 -12.94 9.11
CA SER A 119 -7.39 -12.54 10.50
C SER A 119 -6.41 -11.38 10.67
N ALA A 120 -5.73 -10.99 9.60
CA ALA A 120 -4.86 -9.83 9.50
C ALA A 120 -4.90 -9.26 8.08
N VAL A 121 -4.50 -8.01 7.92
CA VAL A 121 -4.26 -7.39 6.64
C VAL A 121 -2.92 -7.91 6.11
N ASN A 122 -2.90 -8.35 4.86
CA ASN A 122 -1.66 -8.80 4.22
C ASN A 122 -0.91 -7.59 3.65
N ASP A 123 0.36 -7.45 4.01
CA ASP A 123 1.23 -6.39 3.51
C ASP A 123 2.19 -6.92 2.45
N LEU A 124 2.28 -6.18 1.35
CA LEU A 124 3.16 -6.44 0.22
C LEU A 124 4.24 -5.38 0.13
N GLU A 125 5.46 -5.73 0.59
CA GLU A 125 6.59 -4.81 0.62
C GLU A 125 7.00 -4.38 -0.79
N ARG A 126 6.96 -3.06 -1.04
CA ARG A 126 7.31 -2.44 -2.32
C ARG A 126 6.68 -3.16 -3.50
N GLY A 127 5.44 -3.67 -3.31
CA GLY A 127 4.82 -4.56 -4.27
C GLY A 127 3.32 -4.38 -4.39
N GLN A 128 2.75 -5.05 -5.37
CA GLN A 128 1.35 -4.91 -5.71
C GLN A 128 0.74 -6.26 -6.06
N LEU A 129 -0.59 -6.34 -6.03
CA LEU A 129 -1.35 -7.42 -6.63
C LEU A 129 -1.67 -7.08 -8.10
N ASP A 130 -1.89 -8.09 -8.93
CA ASP A 130 -2.34 -7.93 -10.31
C ASP A 130 -3.87 -8.05 -10.45
N HIS A 131 -4.58 -8.29 -9.36
CA HIS A 131 -6.02 -8.55 -9.32
C HIS A 131 -6.71 -7.92 -8.10
N ILE A 132 -8.05 -7.91 -8.12
CA ILE A 132 -8.87 -7.51 -6.96
C ILE A 132 -8.94 -8.66 -5.96
N THR A 133 -8.68 -8.36 -4.68
CA THR A 133 -8.97 -9.29 -3.59
C THR A 133 -10.20 -8.84 -2.81
N PRO A 134 -11.02 -9.78 -2.27
CA PRO A 134 -12.17 -9.41 -1.44
C PRO A 134 -11.75 -8.77 -0.12
N ASP A 135 -10.61 -9.18 0.44
CA ASP A 135 -10.07 -8.63 1.67
C ASP A 135 -9.13 -7.45 1.39
N LEU A 136 -9.09 -6.52 2.34
CA LEU A 136 -8.16 -5.41 2.29
C LEU A 136 -6.72 -5.92 2.40
N TRP A 137 -5.83 -5.34 1.61
CA TRP A 137 -4.40 -5.56 1.67
C TRP A 137 -3.67 -4.22 1.73
N GLN A 138 -2.41 -4.23 2.11
CA GLN A 138 -1.55 -3.05 2.15
C GLN A 138 -0.37 -3.21 1.19
N ASN A 139 -0.01 -2.11 0.56
CA ASN A 139 1.30 -1.91 -0.04
C ASN A 139 2.07 -0.95 0.87
N ASP A 140 3.20 -1.37 1.42
CA ASP A 140 4.16 -0.46 2.03
C ASP A 140 5.26 -0.12 1.02
N THR A 141 5.53 1.16 0.83
CA THR A 141 6.57 1.65 -0.06
C THR A 141 7.18 2.94 0.44
N SER A 142 8.29 3.37 -0.17
CA SER A 142 8.99 4.61 0.17
C SER A 142 8.97 5.59 -0.99
N VAL A 143 9.07 6.90 -0.69
CA VAL A 143 9.32 7.95 -1.68
C VAL A 143 10.70 7.80 -2.34
N ALA A 144 11.67 7.17 -1.66
CA ALA A 144 12.95 6.81 -2.23
C ALA A 144 12.91 5.40 -2.84
N LYS A 145 13.52 5.23 -4.02
CA LYS A 145 13.62 3.95 -4.74
C LYS A 145 14.60 2.99 -4.08
N ASN A 146 15.67 3.51 -3.51
CA ASN A 146 16.85 2.76 -3.06
C ASN A 146 17.00 2.68 -1.54
N SER A 147 16.08 3.27 -0.76
CA SER A 147 16.18 3.30 0.71
C SER A 147 14.81 3.41 1.37
N TRP A 148 14.71 2.91 2.62
CA TRP A 148 13.60 3.19 3.53
C TRP A 148 13.87 4.40 4.43
N GLY A 149 15.12 4.73 4.67
CA GLY A 149 15.53 5.84 5.52
C GLY A 149 16.22 6.96 4.73
N TYR A 150 16.63 8.00 5.45
CA TYR A 150 17.48 9.04 4.90
C TYR A 150 18.89 8.51 4.64
N THR A 151 19.34 8.64 3.41
CA THR A 151 20.74 8.45 3.03
C THR A 151 21.20 9.62 2.13
N ILE A 152 22.49 9.91 2.15
CA ILE A 152 23.06 10.87 1.21
C ILE A 152 23.00 10.25 -0.19
N GLY A 153 22.36 10.93 -1.14
CA GLY A 153 22.21 10.44 -2.51
C GLY A 153 21.07 9.45 -2.72
N ASN A 154 19.98 9.62 -1.98
CA ASN A 154 18.73 8.91 -2.28
C ASN A 154 18.29 9.16 -3.73
N ASP A 155 17.82 8.10 -4.39
CA ASP A 155 17.13 8.16 -5.68
C ASP A 155 15.62 8.21 -5.42
N TYR A 156 14.98 9.30 -5.82
CA TYR A 156 13.58 9.56 -5.51
C TYR A 156 12.64 9.14 -6.65
N LYS A 157 11.46 8.66 -6.30
CA LYS A 157 10.33 8.49 -7.22
C LYS A 157 9.84 9.85 -7.69
N LYS A 158 9.23 9.91 -8.87
CA LYS A 158 8.47 11.10 -9.27
C LYS A 158 7.18 11.19 -8.45
N PRO A 159 6.64 12.40 -8.18
CA PRO A 159 5.32 12.54 -7.55
C PRO A 159 4.21 11.78 -8.28
N SER A 160 4.23 11.78 -9.62
CA SER A 160 3.28 11.03 -10.45
C SER A 160 3.35 9.53 -10.22
N ASP A 161 4.55 8.95 -10.05
CA ASP A 161 4.71 7.51 -9.83
C ASP A 161 4.02 7.08 -8.53
N VAL A 162 4.17 7.90 -7.46
CA VAL A 162 3.53 7.63 -6.16
C VAL A 162 2.00 7.74 -6.23
N VAL A 163 1.49 8.70 -7.01
CA VAL A 163 0.05 8.86 -7.25
C VAL A 163 -0.49 7.69 -8.07
N LEU A 164 0.23 7.25 -9.10
CA LEU A 164 -0.13 6.10 -9.93
C LEU A 164 -0.14 4.80 -9.11
N ASP A 165 0.85 4.61 -8.23
CA ASP A 165 0.86 3.47 -7.30
C ASP A 165 -0.36 3.49 -6.36
N LEU A 166 -0.70 4.64 -5.79
CA LEU A 166 -1.89 4.79 -4.94
C LEU A 166 -3.17 4.41 -5.69
N ILE A 167 -3.35 4.90 -6.91
CA ILE A 167 -4.54 4.65 -7.73
C ILE A 167 -4.66 3.16 -8.06
N ASP A 168 -3.56 2.54 -8.49
CA ASP A 168 -3.53 1.13 -8.85
C ASP A 168 -3.84 0.24 -7.63
N VAL A 169 -3.20 0.50 -6.50
CA VAL A 169 -3.44 -0.21 -5.22
C VAL A 169 -4.90 -0.09 -4.78
N VAL A 170 -5.46 1.12 -4.74
CA VAL A 170 -6.85 1.35 -4.30
C VAL A 170 -7.85 0.71 -5.24
N SER A 171 -7.61 0.71 -6.54
CA SER A 171 -8.49 0.06 -7.54
C SER A 171 -8.61 -1.46 -7.32
N LYS A 172 -7.62 -2.07 -6.67
CA LYS A 172 -7.54 -3.51 -6.35
C LYS A 172 -7.91 -3.85 -4.90
N ASN A 173 -8.58 -2.93 -4.19
CA ASN A 173 -8.97 -3.05 -2.79
C ASN A 173 -7.80 -2.95 -1.80
N GLY A 174 -6.73 -2.27 -2.17
CA GLY A 174 -5.55 -2.07 -1.32
C GLY A 174 -5.52 -0.72 -0.62
N ALA A 175 -4.61 -0.60 0.33
CA ALA A 175 -4.23 0.64 1.00
C ALA A 175 -2.73 0.89 0.79
N LEU A 176 -2.33 2.16 0.68
CA LEU A 176 -0.94 2.56 0.54
C LEU A 176 -0.40 3.06 1.87
N LEU A 177 0.68 2.47 2.36
CA LEU A 177 1.52 2.98 3.43
C LEU A 177 2.78 3.59 2.81
N LEU A 178 2.85 4.93 2.79
CA LEU A 178 3.97 5.64 2.18
C LEU A 178 4.98 6.08 3.26
N ASN A 179 6.19 5.58 3.15
CA ASN A 179 7.30 5.93 4.03
C ASN A 179 8.08 7.12 3.49
N ILE A 180 8.56 7.95 4.40
CA ILE A 180 9.51 9.05 4.17
C ILE A 180 10.76 8.85 5.02
N GLY A 181 11.88 9.47 4.62
CA GLY A 181 13.15 9.35 5.31
C GLY A 181 13.58 10.62 6.06
N PRO A 182 13.13 10.87 7.32
CA PRO A 182 13.58 12.01 8.10
C PRO A 182 15.11 12.01 8.30
N LYS A 183 15.72 13.20 8.30
CA LYS A 183 17.13 13.40 8.63
C LYS A 183 17.40 13.11 10.12
N PRO A 184 18.67 12.92 10.53
CA PRO A 184 18.99 12.66 11.93
C PRO A 184 18.57 13.77 12.92
N ASP A 185 18.40 15.00 12.44
CA ASP A 185 17.90 16.14 13.23
C ASP A 185 16.35 16.20 13.30
N GLY A 186 15.66 15.22 12.70
CA GLY A 186 14.20 15.15 12.67
C GLY A 186 13.54 15.98 11.57
N THR A 187 14.31 16.72 10.76
CA THR A 187 13.75 17.45 9.62
C THR A 187 13.46 16.53 8.43
N ILE A 188 12.48 16.91 7.62
CA ILE A 188 12.14 16.16 6.40
C ILE A 188 12.93 16.74 5.22
N PRO A 189 13.62 15.90 4.42
CA PRO A 189 14.28 16.34 3.18
C PRO A 189 13.32 17.08 2.26
N GLU A 190 13.80 18.07 1.51
CA GLU A 190 12.93 18.85 0.62
C GLU A 190 12.35 17.99 -0.53
N GLU A 191 13.09 17.00 -0.99
CA GLU A 191 12.64 16.04 -2.01
C GLU A 191 11.45 15.23 -1.51
N ASP A 192 11.52 14.66 -0.29
CA ASP A 192 10.38 13.98 0.35
C ASP A 192 9.19 14.92 0.49
N ALA A 193 9.43 16.13 1.01
CA ALA A 193 8.40 17.14 1.22
C ALA A 193 7.76 17.58 -0.11
N HIS A 194 8.54 17.69 -1.19
CA HIS A 194 8.05 18.02 -2.52
C HIS A 194 7.09 16.94 -3.03
N ILE A 195 7.49 15.66 -2.97
CA ILE A 195 6.64 14.54 -3.39
C ILE A 195 5.32 14.53 -2.64
N LEU A 196 5.36 14.68 -1.30
CA LEU A 196 4.16 14.72 -0.47
C LEU A 196 3.25 15.91 -0.79
N ARG A 197 3.82 17.09 -1.08
CA ARG A 197 3.03 18.29 -1.45
C ARG A 197 2.34 18.11 -2.80
N GLU A 198 3.04 17.57 -3.80
CA GLU A 198 2.46 17.32 -5.12
C GLU A 198 1.36 16.25 -5.06
N MET A 199 1.59 15.15 -4.34
CA MET A 199 0.56 14.14 -4.05
C MET A 199 -0.63 14.78 -3.31
N GLY A 200 -0.37 15.65 -2.32
CA GLY A 200 -1.40 16.38 -1.59
C GLY A 200 -2.22 17.33 -2.45
N LYS A 201 -1.60 18.02 -3.42
CA LYS A 201 -2.32 18.85 -4.41
C LYS A 201 -3.25 18.00 -5.26
N TRP A 202 -2.76 16.88 -5.77
CA TRP A 202 -3.57 15.96 -6.57
C TRP A 202 -4.75 15.41 -5.77
N LEU A 203 -4.51 14.96 -4.53
CA LEU A 203 -5.54 14.43 -3.64
C LEU A 203 -6.58 15.49 -3.22
N LYS A 204 -6.19 16.76 -3.11
CA LYS A 204 -7.14 17.84 -2.81
C LYS A 204 -8.20 17.98 -3.90
N VAL A 205 -7.85 17.69 -5.14
CA VAL A 205 -8.75 17.75 -6.30
C VAL A 205 -9.48 16.43 -6.50
N ASN A 206 -8.74 15.33 -6.47
CA ASN A 206 -9.21 14.01 -6.91
C ASN A 206 -9.51 13.03 -5.77
N GLY A 207 -9.38 13.45 -4.52
CA GLY A 207 -9.46 12.57 -3.35
C GLY A 207 -10.81 11.86 -3.19
N GLU A 208 -11.90 12.37 -3.78
CA GLU A 208 -13.20 11.69 -3.75
C GLU A 208 -13.19 10.36 -4.52
N ALA A 209 -12.28 10.21 -5.49
CA ALA A 209 -12.07 8.97 -6.22
C ALA A 209 -11.23 7.93 -5.45
N ILE A 210 -10.64 8.34 -4.31
CA ILE A 210 -9.79 7.52 -3.43
C ILE A 210 -10.51 7.25 -2.10
N TYR A 211 -10.88 8.32 -1.38
CA TYR A 211 -11.39 8.22 -0.01
C TYR A 211 -12.83 7.74 0.08
N GLY A 212 -13.02 6.66 0.85
CA GLY A 212 -14.35 6.06 1.07
C GLY A 212 -14.92 5.36 -0.17
N THR A 213 -14.10 5.08 -1.15
CA THR A 213 -14.45 4.28 -2.33
C THR A 213 -14.35 2.78 -2.06
N ARG A 214 -14.78 2.00 -3.03
CA ARG A 214 -14.56 0.56 -3.15
C ARG A 214 -14.12 0.26 -4.57
N TYR A 215 -13.45 -0.86 -4.77
CA TYR A 215 -13.18 -1.35 -6.12
C TYR A 215 -14.48 -1.50 -6.92
N TRP A 216 -14.38 -1.35 -8.24
CA TRP A 216 -15.51 -1.63 -9.14
C TRP A 216 -15.51 -3.10 -9.53
N LYS A 217 -16.22 -3.50 -10.58
CA LYS A 217 -16.32 -4.88 -11.06
C LYS A 217 -15.01 -5.45 -11.58
N ILE A 218 -14.18 -4.58 -12.16
CA ILE A 218 -12.79 -4.82 -12.53
C ILE A 218 -11.96 -3.67 -11.98
N PHE A 219 -10.67 -3.90 -11.72
CA PHE A 219 -9.80 -2.84 -11.19
C PHE A 219 -9.42 -1.82 -12.26
N GLY A 220 -9.38 -2.25 -13.53
CA GLY A 220 -8.96 -1.40 -14.62
C GLY A 220 -8.94 -2.11 -15.95
N GLU A 221 -8.48 -1.39 -16.96
CA GLU A 221 -8.19 -1.88 -18.30
C GLU A 221 -6.93 -1.18 -18.84
N GLY A 222 -6.40 -1.67 -19.95
CA GLY A 222 -5.24 -1.13 -20.64
C GLY A 222 -4.17 -2.17 -20.92
N PRO A 223 -3.14 -1.82 -21.72
CA PRO A 223 -2.11 -2.75 -22.14
C PRO A 223 -1.00 -2.98 -21.11
N THR A 224 -0.84 -2.05 -20.13
CA THR A 224 0.29 -2.10 -19.21
C THR A 224 0.07 -3.11 -18.10
N VAL A 225 0.95 -4.10 -18.01
CA VAL A 225 0.95 -5.10 -16.95
C VAL A 225 1.72 -4.59 -15.76
N VAL A 226 1.09 -4.63 -14.59
CA VAL A 226 1.74 -4.35 -13.31
C VAL A 226 2.11 -5.69 -12.67
N PRO A 227 3.42 -5.96 -12.44
CA PRO A 227 3.85 -7.22 -11.87
C PRO A 227 3.30 -7.44 -10.46
N GLU A 228 2.88 -8.67 -10.17
CA GLU A 228 2.47 -9.08 -8.83
C GLU A 228 3.65 -9.48 -7.96
N GLY A 229 3.56 -9.22 -6.66
CA GLY A 229 4.52 -9.69 -5.65
C GLY A 229 5.24 -8.57 -4.92
N HIS A 230 6.15 -8.97 -4.03
CA HIS A 230 7.01 -8.05 -3.31
C HIS A 230 8.10 -7.46 -4.22
N PHE A 231 8.57 -6.26 -3.90
CA PHE A 231 9.68 -5.56 -4.58
C PHE A 231 9.46 -5.33 -6.08
N THR A 232 8.23 -5.06 -6.48
CA THR A 232 7.86 -4.75 -7.87
C THR A 232 7.70 -3.26 -8.16
N ASP A 233 7.85 -2.39 -7.17
CA ASP A 233 7.68 -0.93 -7.31
C ASP A 233 8.81 -0.23 -8.10
N THR A 234 9.92 -0.94 -8.34
CA THR A 234 11.05 -0.44 -9.14
C THR A 234 10.92 -0.70 -10.63
N TYR A 235 9.93 -1.49 -11.06
CA TYR A 235 9.66 -1.68 -12.48
C TYR A 235 9.16 -0.39 -13.12
N ASP A 236 9.78 0.02 -14.23
CA ASP A 236 9.29 1.13 -15.03
C ASP A 236 7.94 0.79 -15.64
N LYS A 237 6.91 1.54 -15.22
CA LYS A 237 5.54 1.40 -15.71
C LYS A 237 5.29 2.54 -16.71
N HIS A 238 5.25 2.21 -17.99
CA HIS A 238 4.90 3.17 -19.03
C HIS A 238 3.42 3.07 -19.33
N PHE A 239 2.61 3.74 -18.50
CA PHE A 239 1.17 3.80 -18.73
C PHE A 239 0.84 4.63 -19.98
N THR A 240 -0.18 4.20 -20.70
CA THR A 240 -0.74 4.84 -21.89
C THR A 240 -2.10 5.43 -21.58
N SER A 241 -2.69 6.14 -22.55
CA SER A 241 -4.05 6.67 -22.45
C SER A 241 -5.15 5.58 -22.43
N GLU A 242 -4.79 4.33 -22.77
CA GLU A 242 -5.68 3.18 -22.65
C GLU A 242 -5.66 2.57 -21.26
N ASP A 243 -4.68 2.93 -20.40
CA ASP A 243 -4.58 2.43 -19.04
C ASP A 243 -5.49 3.22 -18.11
N ILE A 244 -6.55 2.58 -17.66
CA ILE A 244 -7.59 3.18 -16.82
C ILE A 244 -7.76 2.33 -15.56
N ARG A 245 -7.98 3.00 -14.41
CA ARG A 245 -8.31 2.33 -13.14
C ARG A 245 -9.67 2.77 -12.64
N PHE A 246 -10.39 1.84 -12.01
CA PHE A 246 -11.76 2.07 -11.58
C PHE A 246 -11.92 1.97 -10.08
N THR A 247 -12.61 2.96 -9.50
CA THR A 247 -13.20 2.89 -8.17
C THR A 247 -14.67 3.27 -8.25
N ARG A 248 -15.43 3.01 -7.17
CA ARG A 248 -16.84 3.41 -7.09
C ARG A 248 -17.22 3.94 -5.72
N LYS A 249 -18.19 4.84 -5.70
CA LYS A 249 -18.82 5.35 -4.47
C LYS A 249 -20.24 5.77 -4.77
N SER A 250 -21.21 5.18 -4.04
CA SER A 250 -22.64 5.42 -4.30
C SER A 250 -23.02 5.14 -5.76
N ASN A 251 -23.57 6.12 -6.46
CA ASN A 251 -23.93 6.08 -7.87
C ASN A 251 -22.84 6.64 -8.81
N HIS A 252 -21.62 6.76 -8.34
CA HIS A 252 -20.50 7.23 -9.15
C HIS A 252 -19.50 6.10 -9.40
N ILE A 253 -19.03 6.03 -10.64
CA ILE A 253 -17.84 5.29 -11.05
C ILE A 253 -16.77 6.34 -11.34
N TYR A 254 -15.60 6.18 -10.74
CA TYR A 254 -14.44 6.99 -11.06
C TYR A 254 -13.55 6.21 -12.00
N ALA A 255 -13.33 6.74 -13.19
CA ALA A 255 -12.41 6.21 -14.17
C ALA A 255 -11.18 7.12 -14.20
N THR A 256 -10.06 6.63 -13.68
CA THR A 256 -8.81 7.39 -13.67
C THR A 256 -7.99 7.01 -14.89
N VAL A 257 -7.78 7.96 -15.80
CA VAL A 257 -6.92 7.84 -16.98
C VAL A 257 -5.50 8.07 -16.52
N LEU A 258 -4.64 7.03 -16.61
CA LEU A 258 -3.31 7.06 -16.00
C LEU A 258 -2.31 7.91 -16.80
N HIS A 259 -2.55 8.08 -18.08
CA HIS A 259 -1.82 9.00 -18.96
C HIS A 259 -2.80 9.71 -19.88
N TRP A 260 -2.87 11.05 -19.79
CA TRP A 260 -3.87 11.82 -20.55
C TRP A 260 -3.50 11.90 -22.04
N PRO A 261 -4.44 11.59 -22.97
CA PRO A 261 -4.16 11.65 -24.40
C PRO A 261 -4.07 13.10 -24.91
N GLU A 262 -3.14 13.37 -25.82
CA GLU A 262 -2.92 14.72 -26.39
C GLU A 262 -4.11 15.24 -27.19
N ASP A 263 -4.87 14.36 -27.83
CA ASP A 263 -6.07 14.71 -28.60
C ASP A 263 -7.32 14.92 -27.75
N GLY A 264 -7.28 14.47 -26.48
CA GLY A 264 -8.41 14.54 -25.55
C GLY A 264 -9.50 13.53 -25.82
N GLU A 265 -9.22 12.48 -26.60
CA GLU A 265 -10.15 11.39 -26.90
C GLU A 265 -9.89 10.19 -25.98
N ILE A 266 -10.90 9.76 -25.25
CA ILE A 266 -10.81 8.65 -24.29
C ILE A 266 -11.81 7.56 -24.67
N HIS A 267 -11.33 6.31 -24.71
CA HIS A 267 -12.11 5.13 -25.05
C HIS A 267 -12.10 4.14 -23.90
N ILE A 268 -13.27 3.85 -23.29
CA ILE A 268 -13.39 2.96 -22.14
C ILE A 268 -14.21 1.74 -22.53
N LYS A 269 -13.52 0.61 -22.74
CA LYS A 269 -14.14 -0.66 -23.15
C LYS A 269 -15.07 -1.20 -22.07
N ALA A 270 -14.62 -1.15 -20.82
CA ALA A 270 -15.35 -1.70 -19.67
C ALA A 270 -16.71 -1.03 -19.43
N LEU A 271 -16.86 0.23 -19.81
CA LEU A 271 -18.11 1.00 -19.66
C LEU A 271 -18.98 1.00 -20.89
N GLY A 272 -18.51 0.40 -21.99
CA GLY A 272 -19.27 0.20 -23.22
C GLY A 272 -20.36 -0.89 -23.10
N ASN A 273 -21.06 -1.14 -24.21
CA ASN A 273 -22.13 -2.12 -24.26
C ASN A 273 -21.62 -3.56 -24.52
N ASP A 274 -20.44 -3.71 -25.13
CA ASP A 274 -19.91 -5.03 -25.53
C ASP A 274 -19.52 -5.88 -24.32
N MET A 275 -18.84 -5.30 -23.34
CA MET A 275 -18.43 -6.02 -22.12
C MET A 275 -19.58 -6.30 -21.14
N LYS A 276 -20.70 -5.62 -21.25
CA LYS A 276 -21.91 -5.80 -20.41
C LYS A 276 -21.63 -5.67 -18.90
N LEU A 277 -20.55 -5.01 -18.51
CA LEU A 277 -20.20 -4.81 -17.11
C LEU A 277 -21.07 -3.72 -16.46
N LEU A 278 -21.35 -2.63 -17.17
CA LEU A 278 -22.21 -1.55 -16.69
C LEU A 278 -23.64 -1.77 -17.24
N LYS A 279 -24.60 -2.02 -16.34
CA LYS A 279 -26.01 -2.18 -16.71
C LYS A 279 -26.79 -0.87 -16.64
N SER A 280 -26.32 0.07 -15.84
CA SER A 280 -26.96 1.36 -15.62
C SER A 280 -26.73 2.32 -16.80
N THR A 281 -27.58 3.33 -16.89
CA THR A 281 -27.40 4.45 -17.84
C THR A 281 -26.40 5.45 -17.27
N ILE A 282 -25.48 5.92 -18.09
CA ILE A 282 -24.61 7.05 -17.76
C ILE A 282 -25.41 8.33 -17.95
N ARG A 283 -25.47 9.17 -16.91
CA ARG A 283 -26.18 10.44 -16.91
C ARG A 283 -25.26 11.60 -17.20
N ASP A 284 -24.08 11.58 -16.65
CA ASP A 284 -23.13 12.67 -16.72
C ASP A 284 -21.71 12.17 -16.54
N ILE A 285 -20.77 12.91 -17.10
CA ILE A 285 -19.33 12.73 -16.91
C ILE A 285 -18.73 14.10 -16.58
N GLU A 286 -18.06 14.19 -15.46
CA GLU A 286 -17.35 15.37 -14.98
C GLU A 286 -15.86 15.07 -14.91
N ILE A 287 -15.00 16.01 -15.31
CA ILE A 287 -13.55 15.92 -15.07
C ILE A 287 -13.24 16.62 -13.76
N LEU A 288 -12.77 15.86 -12.77
CA LEU A 288 -12.50 16.41 -11.44
C LEU A 288 -11.47 17.55 -11.50
N GLY A 289 -11.75 18.62 -10.75
CA GLY A 289 -10.92 19.82 -10.70
C GLY A 289 -11.17 20.81 -11.84
N THR A 290 -12.19 20.56 -12.63
CA THR A 290 -12.63 21.48 -13.71
C THR A 290 -14.15 21.61 -13.67
N ASP A 291 -14.69 22.55 -14.47
CA ASP A 291 -16.14 22.67 -14.73
C ASP A 291 -16.53 21.98 -16.05
N LEU A 292 -15.71 21.03 -16.51
CA LEU A 292 -15.91 20.38 -17.80
C LEU A 292 -16.80 19.14 -17.68
N HIS A 293 -17.84 19.11 -18.49
CA HIS A 293 -18.71 17.97 -18.73
C HIS A 293 -18.58 17.55 -20.21
N PRO A 294 -17.64 16.67 -20.54
CA PRO A 294 -17.35 16.33 -21.92
C PRO A 294 -18.51 15.61 -22.59
N ALA A 295 -18.62 15.78 -23.89
CA ALA A 295 -19.56 14.99 -24.70
C ALA A 295 -19.13 13.53 -24.71
N PHE A 296 -20.11 12.62 -24.62
CA PHE A 296 -19.84 11.20 -24.65
C PHE A 296 -20.88 10.42 -25.47
N ALA A 297 -20.47 9.29 -25.99
CA ALA A 297 -21.33 8.32 -26.65
C ALA A 297 -21.04 6.92 -26.15
N ARG A 298 -22.07 6.20 -25.74
CA ARG A 298 -21.93 4.81 -25.27
C ARG A 298 -22.39 3.84 -26.36
N ASN A 299 -21.44 3.29 -27.07
CA ASN A 299 -21.61 2.32 -28.14
C ASN A 299 -20.98 0.97 -27.70
N LYS A 300 -20.12 0.38 -28.52
CA LYS A 300 -19.31 -0.78 -28.14
C LYS A 300 -18.43 -0.46 -26.92
N GLU A 301 -17.85 0.71 -26.96
CA GLU A 301 -17.07 1.34 -25.90
C GLU A 301 -17.81 2.59 -25.41
N LEU A 302 -17.33 3.21 -24.35
CA LEU A 302 -17.70 4.55 -23.94
C LEU A 302 -16.66 5.50 -24.53
N ASP A 303 -17.09 6.28 -25.53
CA ASP A 303 -16.27 7.28 -26.20
C ASP A 303 -16.50 8.65 -25.55
N ILE A 304 -15.45 9.35 -25.14
CA ILE A 304 -15.50 10.64 -24.46
C ILE A 304 -14.56 11.60 -25.19
N SER A 305 -15.09 12.78 -25.57
CA SER A 305 -14.32 13.80 -26.28
C SER A 305 -14.22 15.07 -25.45
N CYS A 306 -13.00 15.42 -25.07
CA CYS A 306 -12.69 16.66 -24.33
C CYS A 306 -12.07 17.73 -25.21
N GLY A 307 -11.57 17.37 -26.39
CA GLY A 307 -10.83 18.24 -27.28
C GLY A 307 -9.35 18.41 -26.92
N ARG A 308 -8.55 18.66 -27.95
CA ARG A 308 -7.10 18.81 -27.84
C ARG A 308 -6.72 20.00 -26.95
N GLY A 309 -5.80 19.77 -25.99
CA GLY A 309 -5.21 20.82 -25.16
C GLY A 309 -6.16 21.48 -24.16
N VAL A 310 -7.35 20.89 -23.94
CA VAL A 310 -8.30 21.38 -22.93
C VAL A 310 -7.84 21.05 -21.52
N ILE A 311 -7.16 19.90 -21.36
CA ILE A 311 -6.58 19.45 -20.08
C ILE A 311 -5.05 19.45 -20.19
N GLU A 312 -4.40 20.18 -19.30
CA GLU A 312 -2.94 20.20 -19.13
C GLU A 312 -2.54 19.32 -17.93
N ALA A 313 -2.62 18.00 -18.10
CA ALA A 313 -2.37 17.05 -17.02
C ALA A 313 -0.88 16.88 -16.68
N GLY A 314 0.03 17.14 -17.62
CA GLY A 314 1.44 16.75 -17.47
C GLY A 314 1.58 15.24 -17.26
N ASP A 315 2.39 14.85 -16.27
CA ASP A 315 2.57 13.44 -15.90
C ASP A 315 1.51 12.94 -14.88
N MET A 316 0.59 13.80 -14.43
CA MET A 316 -0.40 13.44 -13.42
C MET A 316 -1.64 12.79 -14.04
N PRO A 317 -2.19 11.73 -13.41
CA PRO A 317 -3.43 11.10 -13.88
C PRO A 317 -4.65 12.01 -13.70
N VAL A 318 -5.63 11.83 -14.59
CA VAL A 318 -6.88 12.61 -14.62
C VAL A 318 -8.07 11.72 -14.28
N VAL A 319 -8.96 12.20 -13.43
CA VAL A 319 -10.12 11.47 -12.96
C VAL A 319 -11.40 11.93 -13.66
N LEU A 320 -12.10 10.98 -14.24
CA LEU A 320 -13.45 11.12 -14.77
C LEU A 320 -14.44 10.60 -13.72
N LYS A 321 -15.33 11.45 -13.25
CA LYS A 321 -16.45 11.09 -12.38
C LYS A 321 -17.67 10.80 -13.23
N ILE A 322 -18.10 9.57 -13.26
CA ILE A 322 -19.20 9.07 -14.10
C ILE A 322 -20.41 8.80 -13.23
N THR A 323 -21.45 9.60 -13.40
CA THR A 323 -22.72 9.44 -12.69
C THR A 323 -23.63 8.45 -13.41
N VAL A 324 -24.10 7.43 -12.68
CA VAL A 324 -24.95 6.36 -13.21
C VAL A 324 -26.28 6.24 -12.46
N GLU A 325 -27.28 5.71 -13.17
CA GLU A 325 -28.62 5.36 -12.61
C GLU A 325 -28.85 3.87 -12.58
#